data_aa5d2eb2256f3931965f5c3f132e8593
#
_entry.id   aa5d2eb2256f3931965f5c3f132e8593
#
_cell.length_a   1.000
_cell.length_b   1.000
_cell.length_c   1.000
_cell.angle_alpha   90.00
_cell.angle_beta   90.00
_cell.angle_gamma   90.00
#
_symmetry.space_group_name_H-M   'P 1'
#
loop_
_entity.id
_entity.type
_entity.pdbx_description
1 polymer ?
#
loop_
_entity_poly.entity_id
_entity_poly.type
_entity_poly.pdbx_seq_one_letter_code
_entity_poly.pdbx_strand_id
1 'polypeptide(L)'
;MKEEEKITQAVIDTKYISIEMSQLEPNEGQLDGLPANPREIKKEKLELLKENIQKYPEMLKLRGLIVYPLEDGKYIIIGGNMRYQAMSELGFSNAPCIVIPKDTSVEHLKAYTILDNNGFGKWDWESLANEWETSELEDWGLDLPIQESEINMDEFFDGVGNEDEKSKGEKLTVSIPDELAEKKDEIKSLIETALSSEDFSGIKVK
;
A
#
# COMPACT_ATOMS: atom_id res chain seq x y z
N MET A 1 -31.70 12.84 22.95
CA MET A 1 -30.48 12.95 22.14
C MET A 1 -30.79 12.50 20.71
N LYS A 2 -30.48 13.30 19.75
CA LYS A 2 -30.63 12.93 18.35
C LYS A 2 -29.65 11.81 18.01
N GLU A 3 -29.97 10.99 17.02
CA GLU A 3 -29.14 9.84 16.62
C GLU A 3 -27.71 10.27 16.22
N GLU A 4 -27.57 11.42 15.57
CA GLU A 4 -26.31 12.06 15.24
C GLU A 4 -25.44 12.39 16.48
N GLU A 5 -26.03 12.83 17.58
CA GLU A 5 -25.33 13.12 18.84
C GLU A 5 -24.76 11.83 19.46
N LYS A 6 -25.50 10.70 19.35
CA LYS A 6 -25.05 9.39 19.85
C LYS A 6 -23.86 8.85 19.03
N ILE A 7 -23.91 9.00 17.71
CA ILE A 7 -22.80 8.58 16.82
C ILE A 7 -21.55 9.38 17.15
N THR A 8 -21.67 10.71 17.28
CA THR A 8 -20.53 11.59 17.61
C THR A 8 -19.92 11.22 18.97
N GLN A 9 -20.73 10.94 19.99
CA GLN A 9 -20.25 10.58 21.31
C GLN A 9 -19.55 9.23 21.31
N ALA A 10 -20.07 8.23 20.58
CA ALA A 10 -19.43 6.90 20.47
C ALA A 10 -18.04 6.96 19.84
N VAL A 11 -17.80 7.87 18.88
CA VAL A 11 -16.49 8.08 18.26
C VAL A 11 -15.51 8.72 19.24
N ILE A 12 -15.97 9.69 20.05
CA ILE A 12 -15.12 10.42 21.01
C ILE A 12 -14.69 9.53 22.18
N ASP A 13 -15.52 8.59 22.60
CA ASP A 13 -15.28 7.73 23.76
C ASP A 13 -14.41 6.50 23.46
N THR A 14 -13.98 6.32 22.21
CA THR A 14 -13.09 5.22 21.82
C THR A 14 -11.74 5.34 22.53
N LYS A 15 -11.36 4.31 23.28
CA LYS A 15 -10.09 4.25 24.05
C LYS A 15 -9.25 3.08 23.61
N TYR A 16 -7.93 3.32 23.59
CA TYR A 16 -6.96 2.23 23.47
C TYR A 16 -6.81 1.50 24.80
N ILE A 17 -6.78 0.19 24.73
CA ILE A 17 -6.40 -0.68 25.85
C ILE A 17 -5.19 -1.52 25.45
N SER A 18 -4.39 -1.91 26.44
CA SER A 18 -3.27 -2.82 26.23
C SER A 18 -3.76 -4.25 26.40
N ILE A 19 -3.59 -5.10 25.37
CA ILE A 19 -3.98 -6.51 25.40
C ILE A 19 -2.74 -7.35 25.21
N GLU A 20 -2.62 -8.45 25.96
CA GLU A 20 -1.52 -9.42 25.80
C GLU A 20 -1.57 -10.08 24.43
N MET A 21 -0.40 -10.22 23.78
CA MET A 21 -0.30 -10.85 22.45
C MET A 21 -0.86 -12.27 22.43
N SER A 22 -0.77 -12.99 23.56
CA SER A 22 -1.33 -14.35 23.76
C SER A 22 -2.85 -14.43 23.67
N GLN A 23 -3.53 -13.31 23.87
CA GLN A 23 -5.00 -13.20 23.78
C GLN A 23 -5.48 -12.75 22.39
N LEU A 24 -4.57 -12.40 21.49
CA LEU A 24 -4.88 -11.92 20.16
C LEU A 24 -4.74 -13.03 19.12
N GLU A 25 -5.74 -13.17 18.27
CA GLU A 25 -5.75 -14.13 17.18
C GLU A 25 -5.94 -13.42 15.83
N PRO A 26 -5.13 -13.73 14.80
CA PRO A 26 -5.40 -13.28 13.44
C PRO A 26 -6.79 -13.75 12.98
N ASN A 27 -7.44 -12.97 12.12
CA ASN A 27 -8.69 -13.38 11.51
C ASN A 27 -8.44 -14.43 10.42
N GLU A 28 -8.64 -15.71 10.75
CA GLU A 28 -8.55 -16.86 9.85
C GLU A 28 -9.93 -17.41 9.44
N GLY A 29 -11.01 -16.65 9.69
CA GLY A 29 -12.39 -17.06 9.40
C GLY A 29 -13.04 -17.88 10.51
N GLN A 30 -12.50 -17.85 11.73
CA GLN A 30 -13.01 -18.61 12.88
C GLN A 30 -14.30 -18.07 13.48
N LEU A 31 -14.73 -16.86 13.12
CA LEU A 31 -16.02 -16.30 13.52
C LEU A 31 -17.06 -16.55 12.42
N ASP A 32 -18.18 -17.18 12.79
CA ASP A 32 -19.24 -17.52 11.84
C ASP A 32 -19.71 -16.32 11.02
N GLY A 33 -19.71 -16.48 9.71
CA GLY A 33 -20.08 -15.46 8.75
C GLY A 33 -19.02 -14.39 8.47
N LEU A 34 -17.89 -14.31 9.21
CA LEU A 34 -16.78 -13.41 8.92
C LEU A 34 -15.70 -14.16 8.11
N PRO A 35 -15.43 -13.76 6.84
CA PRO A 35 -14.34 -14.36 6.07
C PRO A 35 -12.97 -14.08 6.71
N ALA A 36 -12.00 -14.93 6.41
CA ALA A 36 -10.60 -14.69 6.78
C ALA A 36 -10.10 -13.34 6.23
N ASN A 37 -9.08 -12.79 6.89
CA ASN A 37 -8.43 -11.56 6.43
C ASN A 37 -7.92 -11.75 4.98
N PRO A 38 -8.38 -10.93 4.01
CA PRO A 38 -8.01 -11.11 2.61
C PRO A 38 -6.63 -10.55 2.26
N ARG A 39 -5.90 -9.96 3.22
CA ARG A 39 -4.61 -9.30 2.97
C ARG A 39 -3.45 -10.15 3.42
N GLU A 40 -2.45 -10.18 2.57
CA GLU A 40 -1.13 -10.77 2.83
C GLU A 40 -0.05 -9.69 2.77
N ILE A 41 1.08 -9.93 3.41
CA ILE A 41 2.25 -9.06 3.37
C ILE A 41 3.44 -9.82 2.80
N LYS A 42 4.14 -9.23 1.85
CA LYS A 42 5.41 -9.78 1.34
C LYS A 42 6.48 -9.69 2.41
N LYS A 43 7.43 -10.64 2.39
CA LYS A 43 8.47 -10.74 3.41
C LYS A 43 9.28 -9.43 3.54
N GLU A 44 9.66 -8.84 2.41
CA GLU A 44 10.44 -7.60 2.37
C GLU A 44 9.68 -6.44 3.03
N LYS A 45 8.37 -6.33 2.78
CA LYS A 45 7.51 -5.30 3.39
C LYS A 45 7.27 -5.58 4.88
N LEU A 46 7.29 -6.83 5.32
CA LEU A 46 7.20 -7.18 6.74
C LEU A 46 8.47 -6.77 7.50
N GLU A 47 9.65 -7.03 6.92
CA GLU A 47 10.91 -6.58 7.52
C GLU A 47 10.94 -5.04 7.64
N LEU A 48 10.58 -4.34 6.58
CA LEU A 48 10.49 -2.88 6.60
C LEU A 48 9.48 -2.36 7.63
N LEU A 49 8.33 -3.03 7.78
CA LEU A 49 7.35 -2.69 8.82
C LEU A 49 7.92 -2.90 10.23
N LYS A 50 8.73 -3.95 10.46
CA LYS A 50 9.40 -4.19 11.74
C LYS A 50 10.43 -3.10 12.05
N GLU A 51 11.23 -2.69 11.07
CA GLU A 51 12.18 -1.58 11.19
C GLU A 51 11.46 -0.27 11.54
N ASN A 52 10.37 0.04 10.85
CA ASN A 52 9.57 1.22 11.13
C ASN A 52 8.93 1.20 12.53
N ILE A 53 8.47 0.04 12.99
CA ILE A 53 7.95 -0.11 14.37
C ILE A 53 9.05 0.12 15.40
N GLN A 54 10.27 -0.32 15.15
CA GLN A 54 11.42 -0.09 16.04
C GLN A 54 11.86 1.38 16.04
N LYS A 55 11.85 2.02 14.86
CA LYS A 55 12.27 3.42 14.68
C LYS A 55 11.23 4.42 15.21
N TYR A 56 9.93 4.10 15.05
CA TYR A 56 8.80 4.95 15.40
C TYR A 56 7.75 4.21 16.23
N PRO A 57 8.09 3.70 17.45
CA PRO A 57 7.19 2.85 18.23
C PRO A 57 5.89 3.56 18.66
N GLU A 58 5.89 4.89 18.74
CA GLU A 58 4.71 5.70 19.05
C GLU A 58 3.61 5.55 18.00
N MET A 59 3.94 5.20 16.75
CA MET A 59 2.95 4.95 15.69
C MET A 59 2.00 3.80 16.04
N LEU A 60 2.44 2.83 16.84
CA LEU A 60 1.56 1.76 17.34
C LEU A 60 0.44 2.31 18.24
N LYS A 61 0.69 3.40 18.99
CA LYS A 61 -0.34 4.06 19.82
C LYS A 61 -1.28 4.92 18.98
N LEU A 62 -0.76 5.53 17.91
CA LEU A 62 -1.57 6.34 16.98
C LEU A 62 -2.44 5.47 16.07
N ARG A 63 -2.00 4.25 15.78
CA ARG A 63 -2.70 3.30 14.91
C ARG A 63 -2.64 1.88 15.49
N GLY A 64 -3.35 1.66 16.61
CA GLY A 64 -3.42 0.35 17.26
C GLY A 64 -4.16 -0.71 16.45
N LEU A 65 -4.28 -1.90 17.02
CA LEU A 65 -5.06 -2.98 16.42
C LEU A 65 -6.55 -2.77 16.67
N ILE A 66 -7.40 -3.15 15.74
CA ILE A 66 -8.85 -3.19 15.89
C ILE A 66 -9.23 -4.63 16.16
N VAL A 67 -9.84 -4.89 17.32
CA VAL A 67 -10.11 -6.27 17.79
C VAL A 67 -11.54 -6.46 18.22
N TYR A 68 -12.07 -7.66 17.98
CA TYR A 68 -13.41 -8.08 18.40
C TYR A 68 -13.32 -9.15 19.50
N PRO A 69 -14.02 -9.00 20.65
CA PRO A 69 -13.91 -9.92 21.78
C PRO A 69 -14.69 -11.21 21.54
N LEU A 70 -14.06 -12.35 21.88
CA LEU A 70 -14.67 -13.67 21.89
C LEU A 70 -15.19 -14.07 23.26
N GLU A 71 -15.98 -15.15 23.33
CA GLU A 71 -16.56 -15.67 24.58
C GLU A 71 -15.51 -16.28 25.54
N ASP A 72 -14.41 -16.77 25.00
CA ASP A 72 -13.30 -17.39 25.72
C ASP A 72 -12.29 -16.39 26.31
N GLY A 73 -12.53 -15.10 26.16
CA GLY A 73 -11.65 -14.03 26.62
C GLY A 73 -10.51 -13.66 25.66
N LYS A 74 -10.50 -14.24 24.48
CA LYS A 74 -9.59 -13.86 23.38
C LYS A 74 -10.23 -12.82 22.49
N TYR A 75 -9.45 -12.34 21.51
CA TYR A 75 -9.85 -11.29 20.59
C TYR A 75 -9.43 -11.66 19.17
N ILE A 76 -10.33 -11.53 18.21
CA ILE A 76 -10.01 -11.62 16.79
C ILE A 76 -9.58 -10.24 16.27
N ILE A 77 -8.49 -10.20 15.51
CA ILE A 77 -7.98 -8.98 14.89
C ILE A 77 -8.76 -8.71 13.62
N ILE A 78 -9.55 -7.64 13.62
CA ILE A 78 -10.33 -7.17 12.48
C ILE A 78 -9.47 -6.24 11.60
N GLY A 79 -8.66 -5.38 12.22
CA GLY A 79 -7.73 -4.47 11.52
C GLY A 79 -6.34 -4.49 12.15
N GLY A 80 -5.29 -4.38 11.30
CA GLY A 80 -3.91 -4.36 11.76
C GLY A 80 -3.21 -5.73 11.83
N ASN A 81 -3.69 -6.76 11.12
CA ASN A 81 -3.08 -8.11 11.12
C ASN A 81 -1.58 -8.10 10.78
N MET A 82 -1.12 -7.27 9.84
CA MET A 82 0.30 -7.13 9.50
C MET A 82 1.13 -6.54 10.64
N ARG A 83 0.57 -5.52 11.36
CA ARG A 83 1.21 -4.94 12.55
C ARG A 83 1.29 -5.97 13.68
N TYR A 84 0.25 -6.77 13.88
CA TYR A 84 0.27 -7.88 14.84
C TYR A 84 1.38 -8.87 14.51
N GLN A 85 1.50 -9.29 13.24
CA GLN A 85 2.56 -10.20 12.80
C GLN A 85 3.95 -9.60 13.08
N ALA A 86 4.19 -8.35 12.68
CA ALA A 86 5.45 -7.66 12.94
C ALA A 86 5.77 -7.57 14.44
N MET A 87 4.79 -7.19 15.28
CA MET A 87 4.94 -7.12 16.73
C MET A 87 5.22 -8.49 17.34
N SER A 88 4.57 -9.56 16.86
CA SER A 88 4.80 -10.94 17.31
C SER A 88 6.24 -11.38 17.02
N GLU A 89 6.75 -11.13 15.81
CA GLU A 89 8.13 -11.45 15.43
C GLU A 89 9.16 -10.60 16.18
N LEU A 90 8.83 -9.38 16.56
CA LEU A 90 9.65 -8.49 17.40
C LEU A 90 9.59 -8.84 18.88
N GLY A 91 8.74 -9.80 19.30
CA GLY A 91 8.65 -10.26 20.70
C GLY A 91 7.90 -9.31 21.63
N PHE A 92 6.95 -8.52 21.11
CA PHE A 92 6.09 -7.70 21.96
C PHE A 92 5.24 -8.56 22.87
N SER A 93 5.11 -8.20 24.14
CA SER A 93 4.24 -8.89 25.09
C SER A 93 2.79 -8.41 25.01
N ASN A 94 2.57 -7.15 24.65
CA ASN A 94 1.26 -6.51 24.58
C ASN A 94 1.12 -5.65 23.33
N ALA A 95 -0.11 -5.46 22.88
CA ALA A 95 -0.45 -4.56 21.78
C ALA A 95 -1.46 -3.50 22.21
N PRO A 96 -1.36 -2.26 21.71
CA PRO A 96 -2.41 -1.26 21.86
C PRO A 96 -3.58 -1.61 20.94
N CYS A 97 -4.77 -1.78 21.52
CA CYS A 97 -5.96 -2.24 20.82
C CYS A 97 -7.16 -1.32 21.03
N ILE A 98 -7.99 -1.20 20.01
CA ILE A 98 -9.36 -0.68 20.10
C ILE A 98 -10.29 -1.89 20.10
N VAL A 99 -11.10 -2.03 21.14
CA VAL A 99 -12.05 -3.14 21.23
C VAL A 99 -13.40 -2.72 20.65
N ILE A 100 -13.82 -3.45 19.64
CA ILE A 100 -15.13 -3.31 19.01
C ILE A 100 -16.20 -3.83 20.00
N PRO A 101 -17.37 -3.15 20.14
CA PRO A 101 -18.46 -3.64 20.96
C PRO A 101 -18.90 -5.06 20.58
N LYS A 102 -19.21 -5.90 21.58
CA LYS A 102 -19.55 -7.32 21.39
C LYS A 102 -20.85 -7.55 20.62
N ASP A 103 -21.75 -6.56 20.64
CA ASP A 103 -23.01 -6.56 19.90
C ASP A 103 -22.88 -6.07 18.45
N THR A 104 -21.66 -5.82 17.98
CA THR A 104 -21.40 -5.44 16.58
C THR A 104 -21.75 -6.58 15.65
N SER A 105 -22.56 -6.31 14.63
CA SER A 105 -22.96 -7.32 13.65
C SER A 105 -21.79 -7.78 12.78
N VAL A 106 -21.84 -9.03 12.32
CA VAL A 106 -20.85 -9.60 11.40
C VAL A 106 -20.72 -8.76 10.11
N GLU A 107 -21.79 -8.14 9.67
CA GLU A 107 -21.82 -7.27 8.51
C GLU A 107 -20.96 -6.02 8.71
N HIS A 108 -21.02 -5.41 9.90
CA HIS A 108 -20.12 -4.31 10.28
C HIS A 108 -18.67 -4.77 10.41
N LEU A 109 -18.42 -5.96 10.98
CA LEU A 109 -17.05 -6.50 11.09
C LEU A 109 -16.42 -6.71 9.70
N LYS A 110 -17.18 -7.23 8.73
CA LYS A 110 -16.75 -7.32 7.31
C LYS A 110 -16.41 -5.94 6.75
N ALA A 111 -17.29 -4.96 6.97
CA ALA A 111 -17.07 -3.61 6.50
C ALA A 111 -15.78 -3.01 7.11
N TYR A 112 -15.56 -3.16 8.43
CA TYR A 112 -14.37 -2.67 9.11
C TYR A 112 -13.09 -3.30 8.60
N THR A 113 -13.10 -4.61 8.30
CA THR A 113 -11.95 -5.31 7.70
C THR A 113 -11.50 -4.67 6.39
N ILE A 114 -12.45 -4.20 5.58
CA ILE A 114 -12.15 -3.55 4.30
C ILE A 114 -11.82 -2.07 4.49
N LEU A 115 -12.61 -1.34 5.28
CA LEU A 115 -12.48 0.11 5.46
C LEU A 115 -11.17 0.52 6.14
N ASP A 116 -10.66 -0.26 7.12
CA ASP A 116 -9.36 0.00 7.76
C ASP A 116 -8.19 -0.06 6.76
N ASN A 117 -8.38 -0.77 5.65
CA ASN A 117 -7.36 -1.01 4.65
C ASN A 117 -7.58 -0.26 3.34
N ASN A 118 -8.68 0.51 3.22
CA ASN A 118 -9.02 1.22 2.00
C ASN A 118 -8.47 2.65 2.04
N GLY A 119 -7.52 2.94 1.16
CA GLY A 119 -7.00 4.29 0.96
C GLY A 119 -7.92 5.10 0.05
N PHE A 120 -8.71 6.02 0.60
CA PHE A 120 -9.61 6.88 -0.18
C PHE A 120 -8.90 8.06 -0.85
N GLY A 121 -7.66 8.38 -0.43
CA GLY A 121 -6.85 9.45 -0.99
C GLY A 121 -5.98 9.00 -2.16
N LYS A 122 -5.47 9.98 -2.89
CA LYS A 122 -4.39 9.78 -3.86
C LYS A 122 -3.19 10.60 -3.42
N TRP A 123 -2.01 10.06 -3.67
CA TRP A 123 -0.78 10.80 -3.47
C TRP A 123 -0.61 11.84 -4.58
N ASP A 124 -0.22 13.04 -4.21
CA ASP A 124 0.31 14.04 -5.13
C ASP A 124 1.80 13.73 -5.34
N TRP A 125 2.08 13.02 -6.42
CA TRP A 125 3.43 12.57 -6.73
C TRP A 125 4.38 13.71 -7.06
N GLU A 126 3.87 14.85 -7.57
CA GLU A 126 4.67 16.04 -7.85
C GLU A 126 5.11 16.70 -6.54
N SER A 127 4.20 16.89 -5.60
CA SER A 127 4.55 17.38 -4.26
C SER A 127 5.52 16.46 -3.55
N LEU A 128 5.30 15.14 -3.60
CA LEU A 128 6.21 14.18 -2.97
C LEU A 128 7.61 14.24 -3.58
N ALA A 129 7.73 14.33 -4.90
CA ALA A 129 9.02 14.40 -5.58
C ALA A 129 9.78 15.72 -5.32
N ASN A 130 9.07 16.81 -5.04
CA ASN A 130 9.67 18.12 -4.84
C ASN A 130 9.97 18.47 -3.38
N GLU A 131 9.24 17.86 -2.42
CA GLU A 131 9.26 18.29 -1.01
C GLU A 131 9.75 17.18 -0.06
N TRP A 132 9.89 15.93 -0.53
CA TRP A 132 10.24 14.78 0.29
C TRP A 132 11.42 14.02 -0.30
N GLU A 133 12.28 13.50 0.55
CA GLU A 133 13.40 12.65 0.12
C GLU A 133 12.88 11.27 -0.31
N THR A 134 13.20 10.86 -1.53
CA THR A 134 12.77 9.58 -2.12
C THR A 134 13.13 8.38 -1.26
N SER A 135 14.37 8.35 -0.73
CA SER A 135 14.84 7.28 0.14
C SER A 135 14.05 7.18 1.45
N GLU A 136 13.60 8.30 2.02
CA GLU A 136 12.78 8.28 3.23
C GLU A 136 11.38 7.73 2.94
N LEU A 137 10.78 8.08 1.79
CA LEU A 137 9.48 7.55 1.38
C LEU A 137 9.52 6.03 1.18
N GLU A 138 10.59 5.53 0.57
CA GLU A 138 10.83 4.08 0.40
C GLU A 138 11.06 3.39 1.74
N ASP A 139 11.87 3.96 2.63
CA ASP A 139 12.13 3.47 3.99
C ASP A 139 10.83 3.39 4.82
N TRP A 140 9.89 4.30 4.60
CA TRP A 140 8.58 4.26 5.26
C TRP A 140 7.59 3.32 4.58
N GLY A 141 7.98 2.69 3.47
CA GLY A 141 7.21 1.65 2.79
C GLY A 141 6.25 2.15 1.72
N LEU A 142 6.37 3.42 1.30
CA LEU A 142 5.61 3.93 0.18
C LEU A 142 6.10 3.29 -1.13
N ASP A 143 5.17 2.69 -1.88
CA ASP A 143 5.46 2.19 -3.22
C ASP A 143 5.43 3.37 -4.18
N LEU A 144 6.61 3.81 -4.60
CA LEU A 144 6.72 4.90 -5.56
C LEU A 144 6.34 4.40 -6.96
N PRO A 145 5.71 5.25 -7.80
CA PRO A 145 5.35 4.91 -9.17
C PRO A 145 6.59 4.94 -10.08
N ILE A 146 7.73 4.44 -9.59
CA ILE A 146 8.90 4.22 -10.41
C ILE A 146 8.53 3.06 -11.32
N GLN A 147 8.28 3.36 -12.58
CA GLN A 147 8.28 2.33 -13.59
C GLN A 147 9.60 1.58 -13.46
N GLU A 148 9.54 0.24 -13.39
CA GLU A 148 10.63 -0.65 -13.75
C GLU A 148 10.96 -0.49 -15.25
N SER A 149 11.26 0.73 -15.67
CA SER A 149 12.13 0.94 -16.80
C SER A 149 13.53 0.90 -16.20
N GLU A 150 14.31 -0.10 -16.56
CA GLU A 150 15.75 -0.11 -16.40
C GLU A 150 16.28 1.29 -16.80
N ILE A 151 16.33 2.21 -15.81
CA ILE A 151 17.15 3.40 -15.95
C ILE A 151 18.55 2.86 -15.81
N ASN A 152 19.16 2.57 -16.97
CA ASN A 152 20.59 2.32 -17.04
C ASN A 152 21.25 3.59 -16.50
N MET A 153 21.66 3.56 -15.21
CA MET A 153 22.28 4.69 -14.52
C MET A 153 23.50 5.20 -15.29
N ASP A 154 24.16 4.37 -16.09
CA ASP A 154 25.27 4.75 -16.94
C ASP A 154 24.82 5.64 -18.11
N GLU A 155 23.61 5.45 -18.66
CA GLU A 155 23.04 6.36 -19.68
C GLU A 155 22.57 7.70 -19.10
N PHE A 156 22.19 7.75 -17.81
CA PHE A 156 21.77 8.98 -17.16
C PHE A 156 22.95 9.93 -16.90
N PHE A 157 24.10 9.40 -16.50
CA PHE A 157 25.31 10.19 -16.21
C PHE A 157 26.14 10.56 -17.43
N ASP A 158 26.03 9.86 -18.55
CA ASP A 158 26.68 10.25 -19.81
C ASP A 158 26.03 11.47 -20.48
N GLY A 159 24.88 11.93 -19.98
CA GLY A 159 24.17 13.12 -20.49
C GLY A 159 24.51 14.44 -19.78
N VAL A 160 25.30 14.43 -18.71
CA VAL A 160 25.63 15.64 -17.93
C VAL A 160 26.97 16.26 -18.35
N GLY A 161 27.11 16.52 -19.62
CA GLY A 161 28.30 17.19 -20.15
C GLY A 161 28.13 17.61 -21.58
N ASN A 162 27.27 18.57 -21.83
CA ASN A 162 27.40 19.64 -22.82
C ASN A 162 26.06 20.32 -23.05
N GLU A 163 26.01 21.60 -22.72
CA GLU A 163 24.94 22.52 -23.13
C GLU A 163 24.90 22.59 -24.65
N ASP A 164 23.87 21.97 -25.24
CA ASP A 164 23.30 22.37 -26.50
C ASP A 164 21.84 21.88 -26.57
N GLU A 165 20.96 22.79 -26.87
CA GLU A 165 19.51 22.64 -26.96
C GLU A 165 19.11 21.38 -27.76
N LYS A 166 18.58 20.34 -27.09
CA LYS A 166 17.85 19.27 -27.75
C LYS A 166 16.40 19.27 -27.27
N SER A 167 15.52 19.51 -28.23
CA SER A 167 14.07 19.42 -28.13
C SER A 167 13.64 18.21 -27.29
N LYS A 168 12.81 18.44 -26.24
CA LYS A 168 12.10 17.39 -25.50
C LYS A 168 11.14 16.67 -26.45
N GLY A 169 11.52 15.51 -26.94
CA GLY A 169 10.63 14.64 -27.69
C GLY A 169 9.66 13.93 -26.71
N GLU A 170 8.39 13.91 -27.02
CA GLU A 170 7.40 13.10 -26.30
C GLU A 170 7.58 11.64 -26.68
N LYS A 171 7.44 10.72 -25.71
CA LYS A 171 7.58 9.28 -25.90
C LYS A 171 6.21 8.62 -25.82
N LEU A 172 5.83 7.88 -26.86
CA LEU A 172 4.66 7.02 -26.88
C LEU A 172 5.11 5.55 -26.71
N THR A 173 4.53 4.85 -25.73
CA THR A 173 4.82 3.44 -25.49
C THR A 173 3.62 2.59 -25.93
N VAL A 174 3.85 1.60 -26.79
CA VAL A 174 2.85 0.62 -27.24
C VAL A 174 3.12 -0.70 -26.54
N SER A 175 2.18 -1.15 -25.70
CA SER A 175 2.23 -2.45 -25.02
C SER A 175 1.60 -3.53 -25.91
N ILE A 176 2.31 -4.61 -26.14
CA ILE A 176 1.84 -5.76 -26.92
C ILE A 176 1.45 -6.86 -25.92
N PRO A 177 0.20 -7.38 -25.95
CA PRO A 177 -0.23 -8.51 -25.12
C PRO A 177 0.63 -9.76 -25.41
N ASP A 178 0.83 -10.61 -24.41
CA ASP A 178 1.64 -11.83 -24.51
C ASP A 178 1.19 -12.77 -25.63
N GLU A 179 -0.10 -12.80 -25.95
CA GLU A 179 -0.70 -13.57 -27.04
C GLU A 179 -0.19 -13.14 -28.45
N LEU A 180 0.33 -11.92 -28.56
CA LEU A 180 0.87 -11.35 -29.80
C LEU A 180 2.40 -11.16 -29.76
N ALA A 181 3.07 -11.67 -28.75
CA ALA A 181 4.51 -11.50 -28.56
C ALA A 181 5.32 -12.01 -29.75
N GLU A 182 4.90 -13.11 -30.40
CA GLU A 182 5.53 -13.67 -31.61
C GLU A 182 5.42 -12.75 -32.84
N LYS A 183 4.48 -11.79 -32.83
CA LYS A 183 4.26 -10.81 -33.92
C LYS A 183 4.87 -9.46 -33.65
N LYS A 184 5.73 -9.33 -32.64
CA LYS A 184 6.33 -8.06 -32.23
C LYS A 184 7.03 -7.34 -33.39
N ASP A 185 7.82 -8.05 -34.18
CA ASP A 185 8.58 -7.48 -35.31
C ASP A 185 7.65 -7.06 -36.46
N GLU A 186 6.57 -7.81 -36.69
CA GLU A 186 5.56 -7.46 -37.69
C GLU A 186 4.81 -6.19 -37.28
N ILE A 187 4.41 -6.09 -36.03
CA ILE A 187 3.73 -4.91 -35.45
C ILE A 187 4.65 -3.70 -35.51
N LYS A 188 5.93 -3.87 -35.15
CA LYS A 188 6.93 -2.81 -35.24
C LYS A 188 7.08 -2.29 -36.67
N SER A 189 7.20 -3.17 -37.66
CA SER A 189 7.30 -2.82 -39.07
C SER A 189 6.06 -2.08 -39.58
N LEU A 190 4.87 -2.46 -39.13
CA LEU A 190 3.62 -1.75 -39.47
C LEU A 190 3.60 -0.33 -38.91
N ILE A 191 4.06 -0.15 -37.67
CA ILE A 191 4.17 1.17 -37.02
C ILE A 191 5.19 2.03 -37.78
N GLU A 192 6.38 1.50 -38.08
CA GLU A 192 7.41 2.21 -38.85
C GLU A 192 6.91 2.62 -40.23
N THR A 193 6.16 1.75 -40.90
CA THR A 193 5.56 2.05 -42.21
C THR A 193 4.52 3.14 -42.12
N ALA A 194 3.65 3.10 -41.08
CA ALA A 194 2.64 4.13 -40.85
C ALA A 194 3.24 5.51 -40.53
N LEU A 195 4.40 5.54 -39.88
CA LEU A 195 5.12 6.75 -39.50
C LEU A 195 6.14 7.24 -40.56
N SER A 196 6.23 6.58 -41.70
CA SER A 196 7.19 6.94 -42.77
C SER A 196 6.76 8.12 -43.64
N SER A 197 5.59 8.75 -43.37
CA SER A 197 5.14 9.95 -44.08
C SER A 197 5.93 11.20 -43.68
N GLU A 198 5.96 12.21 -44.54
CA GLU A 198 6.69 13.49 -44.27
C GLU A 198 6.19 14.22 -43.01
N ASP A 199 4.91 13.99 -42.63
CA ASP A 199 4.31 14.63 -41.46
C ASP A 199 4.86 14.06 -40.13
N PHE A 200 5.50 12.89 -40.14
CA PHE A 200 6.07 12.21 -38.96
C PHE A 200 7.60 12.09 -39.03
N SER A 201 8.24 12.92 -39.84
CA SER A 201 9.71 12.93 -39.98
C SER A 201 10.38 13.24 -38.65
N GLY A 202 11.23 12.34 -38.17
CA GLY A 202 11.96 12.46 -36.90
C GLY A 202 11.47 11.54 -35.77
N ILE A 203 10.37 10.78 -35.96
CA ILE A 203 9.94 9.75 -35.01
C ILE A 203 10.82 8.51 -35.18
N LYS A 204 11.32 7.97 -34.04
CA LYS A 204 12.09 6.73 -34.00
C LYS A 204 11.30 5.66 -33.27
N VAL A 205 11.12 4.50 -33.87
CA VAL A 205 10.54 3.30 -33.26
C VAL A 205 11.69 2.44 -32.73
N LYS A 206 11.74 2.20 -31.42
CA LYS A 206 12.78 1.39 -30.77
C LYS A 206 12.24 0.03 -30.35
#